data_a2b8de6c272600b5b2dbb00c1f832967
#
_entry.id   a2b8de6c272600b5b2dbb00c1f832967
#
_cell.length_a   1.000
_cell.length_b   1.000
_cell.length_c   1.000
_cell.angle_alpha   90.00
_cell.angle_beta   90.00
_cell.angle_gamma   90.00
#
_symmetry.space_group_name_H-M   'P 1'
#
loop_
_entity.id
_entity.type
_entity.pdbx_description
1 polymer ?
#
loop_
_entity_poly.entity_id
_entity_poly.type
_entity_poly.pdbx_seq_one_letter_code
_entity_poly.pdbx_strand_id
1 'polypeptide(L)'
;FLAGKLDLAQAEAVADMIAAGNRASHALASTQLRGHYSAALSALRGELLQLASLLELELDFSEEDVTFADRTALQELLDRATNDIAELADSFLLGNAIREGIPVAITGSPNVGKSTLLNRLLGEERALVSDIAGTTRDIITENISLDGIGFRFIDTAGIRESNDVLERMGIERTYKVLSEARIILYITEPKEFGSTSMRAAIDAIGLHDGQRLAIVVNKCDSEKPSAFADPQIQSLYPWPVFGISAKYGYHIDTVKRFLTGCIDTEGLYNGASIVSNTRHYEALRMAAEALDDTRRGLDSDLPTDLIAADLRRSLDALGTITGEITTSDLLGEIFSKFCIGK
;
A
#
# COMPACT_ATOMS: atom_id res chain seq x y z
N PHE A 1 10.25 -20.69 -12.47
CA PHE A 1 9.81 -21.39 -11.28
C PHE A 1 9.91 -22.91 -11.45
N LEU A 2 9.11 -23.54 -12.33
CA LEU A 2 9.12 -25.01 -12.53
C LEU A 2 10.49 -25.61 -12.88
N ALA A 3 11.38 -24.83 -13.47
CA ALA A 3 12.76 -25.23 -13.78
C ALA A 3 13.75 -24.92 -12.62
N GLY A 4 13.29 -24.46 -11.47
CA GLY A 4 14.11 -24.09 -10.30
C GLY A 4 15.03 -22.88 -10.48
N LYS A 5 14.78 -22.04 -11.52
CA LYS A 5 15.59 -20.84 -11.79
C LYS A 5 15.08 -19.59 -11.04
N LEU A 6 13.83 -19.57 -10.66
CA LEU A 6 13.15 -18.50 -9.94
C LEU A 6 12.33 -19.11 -8.81
N ASP A 7 12.22 -18.44 -7.69
CA ASP A 7 11.24 -18.76 -6.66
C ASP A 7 9.84 -18.23 -7.04
N LEU A 8 8.84 -18.47 -6.16
CA LEU A 8 7.47 -18.07 -6.43
C LEU A 8 7.31 -16.54 -6.43
N ALA A 9 7.93 -15.85 -5.48
CA ALA A 9 7.88 -14.38 -5.40
C ALA A 9 8.53 -13.73 -6.63
N GLN A 10 9.64 -14.27 -7.13
CA GLN A 10 10.27 -13.83 -8.38
C GLN A 10 9.39 -14.12 -9.61
N ALA A 11 8.68 -15.25 -9.64
CA ALA A 11 7.75 -15.57 -10.72
C ALA A 11 6.56 -14.60 -10.74
N GLU A 12 6.03 -14.23 -9.58
CA GLU A 12 5.01 -13.20 -9.46
C GLU A 12 5.54 -11.82 -9.89
N ALA A 13 6.79 -11.49 -9.55
CA ALA A 13 7.42 -10.25 -9.97
C ALA A 13 7.55 -10.13 -11.50
N VAL A 14 7.71 -11.24 -12.24
CA VAL A 14 7.66 -11.24 -13.71
C VAL A 14 6.28 -10.81 -14.20
N ALA A 15 5.20 -11.31 -13.57
CA ALA A 15 3.84 -10.92 -13.92
C ALA A 15 3.59 -9.44 -13.64
N ASP A 16 4.03 -8.97 -12.47
CA ASP A 16 3.91 -7.57 -12.07
C ASP A 16 4.71 -6.65 -13.01
N MET A 17 5.88 -7.08 -13.48
CA MET A 17 6.67 -6.34 -14.47
C MET A 17 5.95 -6.18 -15.81
N ILE A 18 5.27 -7.24 -16.27
CA ILE A 18 4.48 -7.21 -17.52
C ILE A 18 3.25 -6.30 -17.35
N ALA A 19 2.61 -6.34 -16.18
CA ALA A 19 1.42 -5.55 -15.86
C ALA A 19 1.75 -4.09 -15.49
N ALA A 20 3.02 -3.74 -15.26
CA ALA A 20 3.44 -2.43 -14.78
C ALA A 20 3.04 -1.31 -15.77
N GLY A 21 2.15 -0.43 -15.34
CA GLY A 21 1.67 0.71 -16.13
C GLY A 21 2.48 2.00 -15.95
N ASN A 22 3.49 2.01 -15.07
CA ASN A 22 4.31 3.18 -14.78
C ASN A 22 5.71 2.80 -14.31
N ARG A 23 6.61 3.80 -14.24
CA ARG A 23 8.02 3.58 -13.90
C ARG A 23 8.22 3.04 -12.49
N ALA A 24 7.45 3.52 -11.52
CA ALA A 24 7.60 3.10 -10.11
C ALA A 24 7.18 1.63 -9.93
N SER A 25 6.04 1.21 -10.50
CA SER A 25 5.61 -0.20 -10.44
C SER A 25 6.59 -1.11 -11.16
N HIS A 26 7.14 -0.70 -12.31
CA HIS A 26 8.17 -1.44 -13.01
C HIS A 26 9.47 -1.57 -12.19
N ALA A 27 9.92 -0.49 -11.53
CA ALA A 27 11.10 -0.50 -10.68
C ALA A 27 10.91 -1.45 -9.48
N LEU A 28 9.75 -1.40 -8.82
CA LEU A 28 9.40 -2.30 -7.73
C LEU A 28 9.45 -3.77 -8.16
N ALA A 29 8.76 -4.13 -9.25
CA ALA A 29 8.76 -5.47 -9.81
C ALA A 29 10.18 -5.94 -10.22
N SER A 30 10.98 -5.04 -10.82
CA SER A 30 12.37 -5.33 -11.17
C SER A 30 13.24 -5.62 -9.95
N THR A 31 13.06 -4.89 -8.85
CA THR A 31 13.79 -5.12 -7.59
C THR A 31 13.42 -6.48 -6.98
N GLN A 32 12.14 -6.83 -6.98
CA GLN A 32 11.67 -8.14 -6.51
C GLN A 32 12.21 -9.28 -7.38
N LEU A 33 12.20 -9.11 -8.71
CA LEU A 33 12.75 -10.12 -9.64
C LEU A 33 14.26 -10.36 -9.43
N ARG A 34 15.02 -9.33 -9.05
CA ARG A 34 16.46 -9.47 -8.72
C ARG A 34 16.71 -10.30 -7.46
N GLY A 35 15.66 -10.65 -6.69
CA GLY A 35 15.73 -11.55 -5.57
C GLY A 35 16.14 -10.91 -4.24
N HIS A 36 16.22 -9.59 -4.13
CA HIS A 36 16.53 -8.91 -2.86
C HIS A 36 15.52 -9.28 -1.76
N TYR A 37 14.23 -9.27 -2.10
CA TYR A 37 13.16 -9.68 -1.20
C TYR A 37 13.26 -11.16 -0.80
N SER A 38 13.47 -12.04 -1.77
CA SER A 38 13.63 -13.48 -1.54
C SER A 38 14.86 -13.79 -0.68
N ALA A 39 15.96 -13.06 -0.87
CA ALA A 39 17.15 -13.19 -0.05
C ALA A 39 16.90 -12.78 1.42
N ALA A 40 16.17 -11.69 1.64
CA ALA A 40 15.78 -11.25 2.99
C ALA A 40 14.90 -12.31 3.68
N LEU A 41 13.90 -12.86 2.99
CA LEU A 41 13.05 -13.94 3.51
C LEU A 41 13.84 -15.21 3.80
N SER A 42 14.79 -15.59 2.93
CA SER A 42 15.62 -16.77 3.13
C SER A 42 16.55 -16.62 4.34
N ALA A 43 17.12 -15.44 4.56
CA ALA A 43 17.92 -15.15 5.74
C ALA A 43 17.09 -15.27 7.02
N LEU A 44 15.92 -14.62 7.05
CA LEU A 44 14.97 -14.69 8.17
C LEU A 44 14.54 -16.13 8.47
N ARG A 45 14.18 -16.91 7.44
CA ARG A 45 13.86 -18.34 7.61
C ARG A 45 15.05 -19.14 8.16
N GLY A 46 16.27 -18.83 7.71
CA GLY A 46 17.48 -19.47 8.22
C GLY A 46 17.66 -19.25 9.73
N GLU A 47 17.42 -18.05 10.22
CA GLU A 47 17.45 -17.72 11.64
C GLU A 47 16.36 -18.48 12.43
N LEU A 48 15.13 -18.49 11.92
CA LEU A 48 14.03 -19.22 12.56
C LEU A 48 14.23 -20.73 12.55
N LEU A 49 14.82 -21.30 11.47
CA LEU A 49 15.20 -22.73 11.42
C LEU A 49 16.27 -23.07 12.47
N GLN A 50 17.24 -22.20 12.66
CA GLN A 50 18.23 -22.37 13.72
C GLN A 50 17.56 -22.40 15.10
N LEU A 51 16.62 -21.50 15.36
CA LEU A 51 15.82 -21.47 16.58
C LEU A 51 15.02 -22.77 16.77
N ALA A 52 14.32 -23.21 15.72
CA ALA A 52 13.55 -24.46 15.75
C ALA A 52 14.42 -25.67 16.05
N SER A 53 15.60 -25.74 15.43
CA SER A 53 16.56 -26.84 15.68
C SER A 53 17.05 -26.90 17.13
N LEU A 54 17.27 -25.73 17.75
CA LEU A 54 17.67 -25.68 19.17
C LEU A 54 16.55 -26.16 20.11
N LEU A 55 15.29 -25.78 19.82
CA LEU A 55 14.14 -26.25 20.59
C LEU A 55 13.88 -27.75 20.40
N GLU A 56 14.07 -28.28 19.19
CA GLU A 56 13.96 -29.72 18.93
C GLU A 56 15.03 -30.53 19.65
N LEU A 57 16.27 -30.02 19.72
CA LEU A 57 17.32 -30.65 20.54
C LEU A 57 16.97 -30.70 22.03
N GLU A 58 16.38 -29.62 22.59
CA GLU A 58 15.88 -29.66 23.97
C GLU A 58 14.81 -30.73 24.19
N LEU A 59 13.92 -30.93 23.20
CA LEU A 59 12.89 -31.98 23.27
C LEU A 59 13.49 -33.40 23.29
N ASP A 60 14.44 -33.65 22.39
CA ASP A 60 15.08 -34.96 22.24
C ASP A 60 15.88 -35.36 23.50
N PHE A 61 16.44 -34.38 24.22
CA PHE A 61 17.23 -34.58 25.41
C PHE A 61 16.52 -34.16 26.70
N SER A 62 15.21 -33.98 26.67
CA SER A 62 14.40 -33.56 27.83
C SER A 62 14.50 -34.51 29.03
N GLU A 63 14.87 -35.77 28.81
CA GLU A 63 15.09 -36.78 29.87
C GLU A 63 16.44 -36.62 30.61
N GLU A 64 17.38 -35.80 30.07
CA GLU A 64 18.73 -35.66 30.60
C GLU A 64 18.96 -34.35 31.40
N ASP A 65 17.92 -33.52 31.64
CA ASP A 65 18.00 -32.21 32.32
C ASP A 65 19.02 -31.24 31.67
N VAL A 66 19.27 -31.35 30.36
CA VAL A 66 20.21 -30.48 29.62
C VAL A 66 19.49 -29.38 28.94
N THR A 67 19.74 -28.12 29.29
CA THR A 67 19.29 -26.93 28.54
C THR A 67 20.31 -26.62 27.44
N PHE A 68 19.95 -26.83 26.18
CA PHE A 68 20.81 -26.59 25.04
C PHE A 68 20.74 -25.16 24.54
N ALA A 69 19.66 -24.44 24.78
CA ALA A 69 19.45 -23.10 24.31
C ALA A 69 19.55 -22.10 25.47
N ASP A 70 20.45 -21.12 25.32
CA ASP A 70 20.42 -19.91 26.15
C ASP A 70 19.11 -19.18 25.90
N ARG A 71 18.22 -19.12 26.87
CA ARG A 71 16.91 -18.45 26.78
C ARG A 71 17.05 -17.01 26.36
N THR A 72 18.12 -16.32 26.76
CA THR A 72 18.40 -14.93 26.35
C THR A 72 18.72 -14.86 24.87
N ALA A 73 19.56 -15.74 24.36
CA ALA A 73 19.88 -15.81 22.93
C ALA A 73 18.66 -16.16 22.07
N LEU A 74 17.77 -17.05 22.58
CA LEU A 74 16.49 -17.36 21.92
C LEU A 74 15.59 -16.14 21.83
N GLN A 75 15.43 -15.38 22.92
CA GLN A 75 14.63 -14.16 22.95
C GLN A 75 15.17 -13.08 22.01
N GLU A 76 16.49 -12.85 22.00
CA GLU A 76 17.11 -11.88 21.09
C GLU A 76 16.88 -12.24 19.61
N LEU A 77 16.95 -13.51 19.27
CA LEU A 77 16.75 -13.99 17.91
C LEU A 77 15.27 -13.85 17.51
N LEU A 78 14.35 -14.17 18.41
CA LEU A 78 12.92 -13.98 18.22
C LEU A 78 12.55 -12.50 18.04
N ASP A 79 13.15 -11.61 18.85
CA ASP A 79 12.93 -10.16 18.77
C ASP A 79 13.39 -9.61 17.43
N ARG A 80 14.56 -10.01 16.93
CA ARG A 80 15.04 -9.61 15.60
C ARG A 80 14.10 -10.09 14.51
N ALA A 81 13.74 -11.36 14.50
CA ALA A 81 12.85 -11.93 13.50
C ALA A 81 11.47 -11.25 13.49
N THR A 82 10.92 -10.94 14.66
CA THR A 82 9.65 -10.20 14.78
C THR A 82 9.76 -8.80 14.22
N ASN A 83 10.85 -8.08 14.50
CA ASN A 83 11.09 -6.74 13.95
C ASN A 83 11.25 -6.76 12.43
N ASP A 84 12.01 -7.71 11.89
CA ASP A 84 12.22 -7.84 10.44
C ASP A 84 10.90 -8.13 9.70
N ILE A 85 10.05 -9.01 10.27
CA ILE A 85 8.71 -9.29 9.73
C ILE A 85 7.83 -8.05 9.81
N ALA A 86 7.86 -7.29 10.90
CA ALA A 86 7.09 -6.08 11.07
C ALA A 86 7.50 -5.02 10.04
N GLU A 87 8.80 -4.79 9.84
CA GLU A 87 9.31 -3.85 8.81
C GLU A 87 8.85 -4.24 7.41
N LEU A 88 8.92 -5.53 7.06
CA LEU A 88 8.43 -6.02 5.78
C LEU A 88 6.91 -5.84 5.64
N ALA A 89 6.14 -6.15 6.67
CA ALA A 89 4.68 -5.99 6.67
C ALA A 89 4.27 -4.50 6.55
N ASP A 90 4.96 -3.61 7.26
CA ASP A 90 4.69 -2.16 7.22
C ASP A 90 4.97 -1.56 5.84
N SER A 91 5.93 -2.12 5.09
CA SER A 91 6.22 -1.70 3.72
C SER A 91 5.07 -2.00 2.74
N PHE A 92 4.14 -2.90 3.09
CA PHE A 92 3.05 -3.35 2.22
C PHE A 92 2.13 -2.21 1.77
N LEU A 93 1.77 -1.29 2.68
CA LEU A 93 0.87 -0.20 2.33
C LEU A 93 1.42 0.67 1.19
N LEU A 94 2.73 0.92 1.21
CA LEU A 94 3.41 1.65 0.14
C LEU A 94 3.57 0.79 -1.11
N GLY A 95 4.06 -0.43 -0.97
CA GLY A 95 4.32 -1.32 -2.09
C GLY A 95 3.06 -1.67 -2.87
N ASN A 96 1.97 -2.01 -2.19
CA ASN A 96 0.69 -2.27 -2.80
C ASN A 96 0.11 -1.03 -3.52
N ALA A 97 0.25 0.16 -2.87
CA ALA A 97 -0.18 1.40 -3.50
C ALA A 97 0.63 1.73 -4.77
N ILE A 98 1.93 1.45 -4.80
CA ILE A 98 2.76 1.63 -6.00
C ILE A 98 2.38 0.63 -7.10
N ARG A 99 2.11 -0.62 -6.74
CA ARG A 99 1.70 -1.67 -7.64
C ARG A 99 0.34 -1.39 -8.29
N GLU A 100 -0.67 -1.05 -7.49
CA GLU A 100 -2.06 -0.85 -7.92
C GLU A 100 -2.37 0.60 -8.35
N GLY A 101 -1.47 1.52 -8.11
CA GLY A 101 -1.66 2.97 -8.19
C GLY A 101 -2.10 3.58 -6.85
N ILE A 102 -1.47 4.69 -6.49
CA ILE A 102 -1.74 5.42 -5.24
C ILE A 102 -3.20 5.87 -5.19
N PRO A 103 -4.00 5.43 -4.23
CA PRO A 103 -5.40 5.79 -4.17
C PRO A 103 -5.59 7.25 -3.76
N VAL A 104 -6.26 8.02 -4.62
CA VAL A 104 -6.58 9.45 -4.44
C VAL A 104 -8.07 9.66 -4.44
N ALA A 105 -8.61 10.29 -3.40
CA ALA A 105 -9.99 10.73 -3.35
C ALA A 105 -10.08 12.24 -3.63
N ILE A 106 -11.10 12.63 -4.42
CA ILE A 106 -11.45 14.04 -4.63
C ILE A 106 -12.81 14.26 -3.98
N THR A 107 -12.88 15.17 -3.00
CA THR A 107 -14.11 15.51 -2.27
C THR A 107 -14.32 17.03 -2.23
N GLY A 108 -15.47 17.47 -1.75
CA GLY A 108 -15.86 18.88 -1.65
C GLY A 108 -17.28 19.13 -2.10
N SER A 109 -17.80 20.36 -1.90
CA SER A 109 -19.18 20.76 -2.23
C SER A 109 -19.56 20.47 -3.68
N PRO A 110 -20.86 20.35 -4.01
CA PRO A 110 -21.29 20.25 -5.41
C PRO A 110 -20.81 21.43 -6.25
N ASN A 111 -20.54 21.19 -7.53
CA ASN A 111 -20.19 22.23 -8.54
C ASN A 111 -18.89 23.02 -8.28
N VAL A 112 -18.04 22.64 -7.33
CA VAL A 112 -16.73 23.27 -7.10
C VAL A 112 -15.68 22.95 -8.19
N GLY A 113 -16.01 22.05 -9.11
CA GLY A 113 -15.14 21.71 -10.25
C GLY A 113 -14.29 20.47 -10.07
N LYS A 114 -14.74 19.49 -9.26
CA LYS A 114 -14.08 18.19 -9.06
C LYS A 114 -13.82 17.48 -10.39
N SER A 115 -14.85 17.30 -11.20
CA SER A 115 -14.76 16.66 -12.53
C SER A 115 -13.85 17.44 -13.49
N THR A 116 -13.85 18.78 -13.42
CA THR A 116 -12.99 19.62 -14.26
C THR A 116 -11.53 19.43 -13.90
N LEU A 117 -11.20 19.37 -12.59
CA LEU A 117 -9.83 19.09 -12.14
C LEU A 117 -9.40 17.69 -12.56
N LEU A 118 -10.23 16.66 -12.31
CA LEU A 118 -9.92 15.30 -12.71
C LEU A 118 -9.67 15.20 -14.23
N ASN A 119 -10.56 15.76 -15.06
CA ASN A 119 -10.41 15.74 -16.51
C ASN A 119 -9.16 16.50 -16.98
N ARG A 120 -8.75 17.55 -16.26
CA ARG A 120 -7.52 18.29 -16.55
C ARG A 120 -6.30 17.43 -16.26
N LEU A 121 -6.27 16.76 -15.11
CA LEU A 121 -5.19 15.85 -14.74
C LEU A 121 -5.08 14.67 -15.72
N LEU A 122 -6.21 14.08 -16.11
CA LEU A 122 -6.29 12.99 -17.10
C LEU A 122 -5.89 13.44 -18.53
N GLY A 123 -6.25 14.64 -18.92
CA GLY A 123 -6.03 15.14 -20.30
C GLY A 123 -4.58 15.44 -20.62
N GLU A 124 -3.76 15.77 -19.61
CA GLU A 124 -2.35 16.10 -19.79
C GLU A 124 -1.44 14.86 -19.73
N GLU A 125 -1.88 13.79 -19.05
CA GLU A 125 -1.04 12.63 -18.75
C GLU A 125 -1.79 11.30 -18.80
N ARG A 126 -2.50 11.02 -19.90
CA ARG A 126 -3.07 9.70 -20.09
C ARG A 126 -1.94 8.65 -20.07
N ALA A 127 -1.85 7.88 -19.01
CA ALA A 127 -1.06 6.66 -19.01
C ALA A 127 -1.56 5.77 -20.16
N LEU A 128 -0.63 5.10 -20.85
CA LEU A 128 -0.93 3.97 -21.71
C LEU A 128 -1.46 2.83 -20.82
N VAL A 129 -2.71 2.94 -20.40
CA VAL A 129 -3.37 1.86 -19.68
C VAL A 129 -3.91 0.93 -20.75
N SER A 130 -3.39 -0.29 -20.79
CA SER A 130 -4.04 -1.38 -21.52
C SER A 130 -5.45 -1.53 -20.96
N ASP A 131 -6.46 -1.51 -21.83
CA ASP A 131 -7.84 -1.89 -21.53
C ASP A 131 -7.85 -3.38 -21.12
N ILE A 132 -7.53 -3.68 -19.87
CA ILE A 132 -7.83 -4.98 -19.29
C ILE A 132 -9.31 -4.91 -18.90
N ALA A 133 -10.16 -5.30 -19.84
CA ALA A 133 -11.57 -5.52 -19.62
C ALA A 133 -11.73 -6.69 -18.65
N GLY A 134 -12.18 -6.40 -17.42
CA GLY A 134 -12.54 -7.48 -16.50
C GLY A 134 -12.48 -7.17 -15.02
N THR A 135 -12.91 -6.01 -14.56
CA THR A 135 -13.25 -5.84 -13.14
C THR A 135 -14.61 -5.19 -12.98
N THR A 136 -15.46 -5.96 -12.32
CA THR A 136 -16.79 -5.74 -11.74
C THR A 136 -17.30 -4.30 -11.59
N ARG A 137 -18.53 -4.13 -11.94
CA ARG A 137 -19.48 -3.03 -12.10
C ARG A 137 -19.60 -1.97 -10.98
N ASP A 138 -18.77 -1.87 -9.96
CA ASP A 138 -19.14 -1.11 -8.76
C ASP A 138 -18.30 0.15 -8.44
N ILE A 139 -17.09 0.33 -8.97
CA ILE A 139 -16.28 1.55 -8.73
C ILE A 139 -15.57 1.96 -10.02
N ILE A 140 -15.89 3.13 -10.55
CA ILE A 140 -15.17 3.69 -11.70
C ILE A 140 -13.90 4.36 -11.16
N THR A 141 -12.76 3.81 -11.54
CA THR A 141 -11.45 4.36 -11.20
C THR A 141 -10.75 4.89 -12.46
N GLU A 142 -10.06 6.00 -12.34
CA GLU A 142 -9.23 6.57 -13.40
C GLU A 142 -7.77 6.56 -12.95
N ASN A 143 -6.88 6.10 -13.82
CA ASN A 143 -5.45 6.01 -13.53
C ASN A 143 -4.68 7.05 -14.32
N ILE A 144 -3.74 7.71 -13.66
CA ILE A 144 -2.78 8.63 -14.30
C ILE A 144 -1.37 8.30 -13.82
N SER A 145 -0.37 8.64 -14.63
CA SER A 145 1.04 8.56 -14.24
C SER A 145 1.62 9.97 -14.13
N LEU A 146 2.07 10.37 -12.94
CA LEU A 146 2.75 11.65 -12.70
C LEU A 146 4.19 11.35 -12.30
N ASP A 147 5.16 11.89 -13.00
CA ASP A 147 6.60 11.68 -12.75
C ASP A 147 7.00 10.19 -12.65
N GLY A 148 6.27 9.32 -13.36
CA GLY A 148 6.49 7.88 -13.35
C GLY A 148 5.87 7.14 -12.16
N ILE A 149 5.05 7.81 -11.34
CA ILE A 149 4.27 7.22 -10.24
C ILE A 149 2.81 7.12 -10.68
N GLY A 150 2.19 5.95 -10.50
CA GLY A 150 0.79 5.73 -10.79
C GLY A 150 -0.12 6.25 -9.68
N PHE A 151 -1.15 7.01 -10.04
CA PHE A 151 -2.21 7.46 -9.13
C PHE A 151 -3.55 6.94 -9.63
N ARG A 152 -4.35 6.38 -8.72
CA ARG A 152 -5.67 5.83 -8.97
C ARG A 152 -6.72 6.70 -8.30
N PHE A 153 -7.49 7.45 -9.09
CA PHE A 153 -8.60 8.25 -8.58
C PHE A 153 -9.81 7.38 -8.34
N ILE A 154 -10.27 7.31 -7.08
CA ILE A 154 -11.34 6.43 -6.63
C ILE A 154 -12.69 7.15 -6.75
N ASP A 155 -13.73 6.40 -7.14
CA ASP A 155 -15.12 6.86 -7.25
C ASP A 155 -15.33 8.08 -8.15
N THR A 156 -14.77 8.01 -9.35
CA THR A 156 -14.97 9.05 -10.36
C THR A 156 -16.42 9.14 -10.86
N ALA A 157 -17.27 8.11 -10.61
CA ALA A 157 -18.69 8.14 -10.97
C ALA A 157 -19.46 9.20 -10.17
N GLY A 158 -19.27 9.26 -8.85
CA GLY A 158 -19.87 10.30 -8.00
C GLY A 158 -19.37 11.71 -8.33
N ILE A 159 -18.20 11.82 -8.99
CA ILE A 159 -17.66 13.08 -9.49
C ILE A 159 -18.30 13.49 -10.83
N ARG A 160 -18.68 12.53 -11.68
CA ARG A 160 -19.26 12.76 -13.02
C ARG A 160 -20.79 12.96 -13.00
N GLU A 161 -21.49 12.30 -12.08
CA GLU A 161 -22.94 12.35 -11.96
C GLU A 161 -23.35 13.33 -10.84
N SER A 162 -23.32 14.62 -11.09
CA SER A 162 -23.85 15.64 -10.19
C SER A 162 -25.32 15.94 -10.53
N ASN A 163 -26.24 14.99 -10.31
CA ASN A 163 -27.69 15.23 -10.34
C ASN A 163 -28.41 14.47 -9.21
N ASP A 164 -28.69 15.17 -8.19
CA ASP A 164 -29.81 15.29 -7.24
C ASP A 164 -30.65 14.08 -6.72
N VAL A 165 -30.33 12.80 -6.89
CA VAL A 165 -31.28 11.76 -6.45
C VAL A 165 -30.76 10.73 -5.43
N LEU A 166 -29.49 10.72 -5.04
CA LEU A 166 -28.91 9.66 -4.18
C LEU A 166 -28.15 10.12 -2.94
N GLU A 167 -28.66 11.12 -2.23
CA GLU A 167 -27.92 11.78 -1.12
C GLU A 167 -27.64 10.87 0.10
N ARG A 168 -28.47 9.85 0.38
CA ARG A 168 -28.26 8.98 1.56
C ARG A 168 -27.37 7.76 1.30
N MET A 169 -27.45 7.12 0.14
CA MET A 169 -26.53 6.05 -0.25
C MET A 169 -25.15 6.59 -0.61
N GLY A 170 -25.05 7.88 -0.95
CA GLY A 170 -23.78 8.57 -1.24
C GLY A 170 -22.89 8.78 -0.02
N ILE A 171 -23.44 8.93 1.19
CA ILE A 171 -22.66 9.23 2.39
C ILE A 171 -21.80 8.04 2.82
N GLU A 172 -22.36 6.84 2.95
CA GLU A 172 -21.59 5.63 3.32
C GLU A 172 -20.52 5.30 2.27
N ARG A 173 -20.86 5.44 1.00
CA ARG A 173 -19.94 5.23 -0.11
C ARG A 173 -18.78 6.26 -0.08
N THR A 174 -19.07 7.53 0.21
CA THR A 174 -18.07 8.58 0.35
C THR A 174 -17.12 8.28 1.50
N TYR A 175 -17.61 7.87 2.65
CA TYR A 175 -16.75 7.49 3.79
C TYR A 175 -15.86 6.30 3.45
N LYS A 176 -16.38 5.29 2.76
CA LYS A 176 -15.58 4.14 2.32
C LYS A 176 -14.46 4.58 1.37
N VAL A 177 -14.76 5.42 0.38
CA VAL A 177 -13.76 5.96 -0.55
C VAL A 177 -12.69 6.77 0.18
N LEU A 178 -13.10 7.61 1.12
CA LEU A 178 -12.17 8.42 1.93
C LEU A 178 -11.28 7.55 2.83
N SER A 179 -11.82 6.47 3.40
CA SER A 179 -11.03 5.54 4.23
C SER A 179 -10.01 4.72 3.42
N GLU A 180 -10.29 4.42 2.15
CA GLU A 180 -9.38 3.70 1.25
C GLU A 180 -8.32 4.62 0.61
N ALA A 181 -8.55 5.93 0.59
CA ALA A 181 -7.65 6.90 -0.03
C ALA A 181 -6.38 7.11 0.81
N ARG A 182 -5.23 7.14 0.16
CA ARG A 182 -3.96 7.59 0.77
C ARG A 182 -3.80 9.10 0.69
N ILE A 183 -4.33 9.70 -0.36
CA ILE A 183 -4.30 11.16 -0.56
C ILE A 183 -5.73 11.65 -0.78
N ILE A 184 -6.08 12.75 -0.12
CA ILE A 184 -7.40 13.37 -0.21
C ILE A 184 -7.22 14.80 -0.70
N LEU A 185 -7.87 15.13 -1.82
CA LEU A 185 -7.97 16.49 -2.33
C LEU A 185 -9.35 17.04 -1.98
N TYR A 186 -9.41 17.94 -0.99
CA TYR A 186 -10.63 18.66 -0.65
C TYR A 186 -10.76 19.89 -1.51
N ILE A 187 -11.76 19.93 -2.39
CA ILE A 187 -11.96 21.03 -3.33
C ILE A 187 -13.02 21.99 -2.84
N THR A 188 -12.71 23.27 -2.87
CA THR A 188 -13.60 24.38 -2.50
C THR A 188 -13.48 25.52 -3.51
N GLU A 189 -14.30 26.57 -3.36
CA GLU A 189 -14.23 27.82 -4.13
C GLU A 189 -13.77 28.97 -3.21
N PRO A 190 -13.23 30.09 -3.79
CA PRO A 190 -12.78 31.24 -3.00
C PRO A 190 -13.84 31.78 -2.02
N LYS A 191 -15.10 31.80 -2.46
CA LYS A 191 -16.23 32.30 -1.63
C LYS A 191 -16.59 31.40 -0.44
N GLU A 192 -16.25 30.11 -0.49
CA GLU A 192 -16.51 29.14 0.57
C GLU A 192 -15.28 28.87 1.44
N PHE A 193 -14.10 29.30 0.98
CA PHE A 193 -12.86 29.12 1.71
C PHE A 193 -12.92 29.79 3.07
N GLY A 194 -12.59 29.03 4.11
CA GLY A 194 -12.63 29.50 5.51
C GLY A 194 -14.00 29.48 6.17
N SER A 195 -15.08 29.10 5.46
CA SER A 195 -16.42 29.00 6.02
C SER A 195 -16.51 27.92 7.11
N THR A 196 -17.50 28.07 8.01
CA THR A 196 -17.78 27.05 9.03
C THR A 196 -18.20 25.73 8.44
N SER A 197 -18.96 25.76 7.33
CA SER A 197 -19.37 24.56 6.61
C SER A 197 -18.20 23.79 6.01
N MET A 198 -17.22 24.51 5.43
CA MET A 198 -15.99 23.90 4.92
C MET A 198 -15.19 23.22 6.04
N ARG A 199 -15.01 23.90 7.18
CA ARG A 199 -14.28 23.34 8.31
C ARG A 199 -14.97 22.08 8.85
N ALA A 200 -16.29 22.13 9.07
CA ALA A 200 -17.04 20.97 9.51
C ALA A 200 -16.97 19.80 8.53
N ALA A 201 -16.96 20.07 7.21
CA ALA A 201 -16.82 19.05 6.19
C ALA A 201 -15.43 18.39 6.19
N ILE A 202 -14.36 19.15 6.43
CA ILE A 202 -13.00 18.62 6.55
C ILE A 202 -12.86 17.81 7.85
N ASP A 203 -13.37 18.31 8.97
CA ASP A 203 -13.34 17.59 10.24
C ASP A 203 -14.09 16.26 10.17
N ALA A 204 -15.19 16.20 9.41
CA ALA A 204 -15.97 14.99 9.18
C ALA A 204 -15.25 13.93 8.32
N ILE A 205 -14.17 14.28 7.61
CA ILE A 205 -13.36 13.30 6.86
C ILE A 205 -12.73 12.28 7.81
N GLY A 206 -12.32 12.71 9.02
CA GLY A 206 -11.76 11.80 10.02
C GLY A 206 -10.47 11.13 9.53
N LEU A 207 -9.43 11.92 9.23
CA LEU A 207 -8.16 11.40 8.69
C LEU A 207 -7.57 10.31 9.58
N HIS A 208 -7.13 9.23 8.93
CA HIS A 208 -6.39 8.14 9.55
C HIS A 208 -4.87 8.32 9.41
N ASP A 209 -4.11 7.60 10.23
CA ASP A 209 -2.66 7.59 10.13
C ASP A 209 -2.18 7.21 8.72
N GLY A 210 -1.18 7.94 8.23
CA GLY A 210 -0.62 7.73 6.89
C GLY A 210 -1.39 8.40 5.74
N GLN A 211 -2.59 8.95 5.98
CA GLN A 211 -3.31 9.74 4.98
C GLN A 211 -2.76 11.16 4.86
N ARG A 212 -2.79 11.70 3.64
CA ARG A 212 -2.41 13.09 3.35
C ARG A 212 -3.58 13.85 2.77
N LEU A 213 -3.83 15.06 3.27
CA LEU A 213 -4.89 15.95 2.79
C LEU A 213 -4.29 17.22 2.22
N ALA A 214 -4.87 17.74 1.14
CA ALA A 214 -4.65 19.10 0.67
C ALA A 214 -5.98 19.80 0.40
N ILE A 215 -6.03 21.10 0.66
CA ILE A 215 -7.15 21.97 0.34
C ILE A 215 -6.87 22.61 -1.02
N VAL A 216 -7.76 22.39 -1.99
CA VAL A 216 -7.64 22.93 -3.33
C VAL A 216 -8.74 23.96 -3.56
N VAL A 217 -8.38 25.24 -3.59
CA VAL A 217 -9.28 26.35 -3.88
C VAL A 217 -9.33 26.53 -5.40
N ASN A 218 -10.39 26.04 -6.01
CA ASN A 218 -10.59 26.07 -7.46
C ASN A 218 -11.39 27.32 -7.90
N LYS A 219 -11.47 27.58 -9.18
CA LYS A 219 -12.14 28.73 -9.81
C LYS A 219 -11.47 30.08 -9.46
N CYS A 220 -10.18 30.08 -9.24
CA CYS A 220 -9.39 31.32 -9.13
C CYS A 220 -9.15 31.96 -10.49
N ASP A 221 -10.20 32.07 -11.31
CA ASP A 221 -10.11 32.52 -12.71
C ASP A 221 -9.86 34.03 -12.81
N SER A 222 -10.41 34.79 -11.87
CA SER A 222 -10.30 36.25 -11.76
C SER A 222 -9.39 36.72 -10.61
N GLU A 223 -9.12 35.85 -9.64
CA GLU A 223 -8.21 36.10 -8.53
C GLU A 223 -6.84 35.51 -8.85
N LYS A 224 -5.76 36.15 -8.39
CA LYS A 224 -4.43 35.57 -8.58
C LYS A 224 -4.34 34.29 -7.78
N PRO A 225 -4.20 33.11 -8.40
CA PRO A 225 -4.10 31.84 -7.67
C PRO A 225 -2.96 31.84 -6.65
N SER A 226 -1.92 32.65 -6.90
CA SER A 226 -0.79 32.88 -5.99
C SER A 226 -1.18 33.50 -4.63
N ALA A 227 -2.36 34.10 -4.50
CA ALA A 227 -2.84 34.62 -3.21
C ALA A 227 -2.94 33.52 -2.14
N PHE A 228 -3.29 32.29 -2.55
CA PHE A 228 -3.37 31.15 -1.63
C PHE A 228 -2.02 30.56 -1.23
N ALA A 229 -0.91 31.03 -1.84
CA ALA A 229 0.45 30.69 -1.40
C ALA A 229 0.95 31.61 -0.26
N ASP A 230 0.16 32.60 0.17
CA ASP A 230 0.50 33.49 1.28
C ASP A 230 0.71 32.69 2.58
N PRO A 231 1.83 32.89 3.30
CA PRO A 231 2.10 32.21 4.56
C PRO A 231 0.99 32.36 5.60
N GLN A 232 0.28 33.47 5.61
CA GLN A 232 -0.84 33.70 6.53
C GLN A 232 -2.01 32.75 6.21
N ILE A 233 -2.31 32.52 4.94
CA ILE A 233 -3.34 31.56 4.52
C ILE A 233 -2.90 30.13 4.79
N GLN A 234 -1.64 29.79 4.50
CA GLN A 234 -1.08 28.46 4.78
C GLN A 234 -1.12 28.12 6.27
N SER A 235 -0.97 29.11 7.16
CA SER A 235 -1.00 28.87 8.62
C SER A 235 -2.41 28.66 9.20
N LEU A 236 -3.49 28.89 8.43
CA LEU A 236 -4.87 28.68 8.89
C LEU A 236 -5.25 27.20 9.04
N TYR A 237 -4.52 26.31 8.38
CA TYR A 237 -4.79 24.88 8.35
C TYR A 237 -3.49 24.07 8.50
N PRO A 238 -3.56 22.88 9.10
CA PRO A 238 -2.39 21.99 9.19
C PRO A 238 -2.04 21.35 7.84
N TRP A 239 -2.85 21.56 6.80
CA TRP A 239 -2.69 21.00 5.47
C TRP A 239 -2.35 22.07 4.45
N PRO A 240 -1.62 21.74 3.37
CA PRO A 240 -1.30 22.70 2.32
C PRO A 240 -2.56 23.19 1.61
N VAL A 241 -2.55 24.46 1.23
CA VAL A 241 -3.64 25.12 0.51
C VAL A 241 -3.13 25.55 -0.87
N PHE A 242 -3.84 25.15 -1.95
CA PHE A 242 -3.49 25.48 -3.32
C PHE A 242 -4.62 26.25 -4.00
N GLY A 243 -4.32 27.44 -4.52
CA GLY A 243 -5.23 28.15 -5.43
C GLY A 243 -5.01 27.73 -6.88
N ILE A 244 -6.07 27.28 -7.55
CA ILE A 244 -6.00 26.81 -8.93
C ILE A 244 -7.15 27.34 -9.80
N SER A 245 -6.99 27.27 -11.11
CA SER A 245 -8.11 27.28 -12.04
C SER A 245 -8.06 26.02 -12.90
N ALA A 246 -8.88 25.03 -12.57
CA ALA A 246 -8.98 23.80 -13.35
C ALA A 246 -9.47 24.05 -14.78
N LYS A 247 -10.30 25.09 -14.99
CA LYS A 247 -10.81 25.48 -16.31
C LYS A 247 -9.70 25.99 -17.22
N TYR A 248 -8.83 26.86 -16.73
CA TYR A 248 -7.76 27.49 -17.51
C TYR A 248 -6.40 26.79 -17.37
N GLY A 249 -6.28 25.79 -16.48
CA GLY A 249 -5.03 25.07 -16.23
C GLY A 249 -4.04 25.81 -15.34
N TYR A 250 -4.45 26.89 -14.66
CA TYR A 250 -3.54 27.67 -13.82
C TYR A 250 -3.19 26.91 -12.54
N HIS A 251 -1.90 26.81 -12.24
CA HIS A 251 -1.33 26.21 -11.02
C HIS A 251 -1.70 24.73 -10.78
N ILE A 252 -2.09 23.99 -11.82
CA ILE A 252 -2.33 22.53 -11.72
C ILE A 252 -1.06 21.79 -11.33
N ASP A 253 0.12 22.27 -11.75
CA ASP A 253 1.42 21.68 -11.41
C ASP A 253 1.72 21.70 -9.90
N THR A 254 1.09 22.59 -9.12
CA THR A 254 1.25 22.58 -7.66
C THR A 254 0.54 21.38 -7.05
N VAL A 255 -0.62 21.00 -7.58
CA VAL A 255 -1.35 19.80 -7.17
C VAL A 255 -0.57 18.54 -7.57
N LYS A 256 -0.03 18.49 -8.80
CA LYS A 256 0.80 17.36 -9.28
C LYS A 256 2.02 17.17 -8.38
N ARG A 257 2.77 18.25 -8.10
CA ARG A 257 3.93 18.21 -7.19
C ARG A 257 3.56 17.78 -5.76
N PHE A 258 2.41 18.17 -5.26
CA PHE A 258 1.92 17.69 -3.98
C PHE A 258 1.67 16.18 -4.02
N LEU A 259 0.98 15.67 -5.05
CA LEU A 259 0.70 14.25 -5.20
C LEU A 259 2.01 13.44 -5.23
N THR A 260 2.97 13.82 -6.08
CA THR A 260 4.26 13.11 -6.19
C THR A 260 5.11 13.26 -4.93
N GLY A 261 5.08 14.42 -4.28
CA GLY A 261 5.80 14.68 -3.04
C GLY A 261 5.26 13.95 -1.79
N CYS A 262 4.04 13.40 -1.87
CA CYS A 262 3.49 12.56 -0.80
C CYS A 262 4.11 11.16 -0.75
N ILE A 263 4.87 10.76 -1.78
CA ILE A 263 5.39 9.42 -1.95
C ILE A 263 6.89 9.44 -1.87
N ASP A 264 7.42 8.75 -0.87
CA ASP A 264 8.86 8.47 -0.81
C ASP A 264 9.20 7.33 -1.76
N THR A 265 9.91 7.66 -2.83
CA THR A 265 10.36 6.69 -3.84
C THR A 265 11.85 6.36 -3.72
N GLU A 266 12.58 6.97 -2.79
CA GLU A 266 14.02 6.72 -2.66
C GLU A 266 14.31 5.25 -2.36
N GLY A 267 13.54 4.63 -1.45
CA GLY A 267 13.65 3.20 -1.13
C GLY A 267 13.45 2.28 -2.33
N LEU A 268 12.55 2.64 -3.27
CA LEU A 268 12.28 1.84 -4.47
C LEU A 268 13.50 1.69 -5.38
N TYR A 269 14.27 2.76 -5.52
CA TYR A 269 15.42 2.78 -6.42
C TYR A 269 16.71 2.29 -5.74
N ASN A 270 16.74 2.25 -4.41
CA ASN A 270 17.88 1.82 -3.61
C ASN A 270 17.86 0.32 -3.24
N GLY A 271 16.91 -0.45 -3.78
CA GLY A 271 16.84 -1.90 -3.59
C GLY A 271 16.25 -2.35 -2.26
N ALA A 272 15.45 -1.51 -1.59
CA ALA A 272 14.73 -1.88 -0.39
C ALA A 272 13.78 -3.07 -0.64
N SER A 273 13.66 -3.97 0.33
CA SER A 273 12.73 -5.10 0.29
C SER A 273 11.31 -4.60 0.62
N ILE A 274 10.54 -4.28 -0.42
CA ILE A 274 9.19 -3.74 -0.30
C ILE A 274 8.18 -4.81 -0.70
N VAL A 275 7.21 -5.08 0.19
CA VAL A 275 6.11 -6.03 -0.04
C VAL A 275 5.01 -5.32 -0.82
N SER A 276 4.58 -5.88 -1.95
CA SER A 276 3.51 -5.31 -2.80
C SER A 276 2.32 -6.24 -3.00
N ASN A 277 2.48 -7.53 -2.68
CA ASN A 277 1.47 -8.55 -2.91
C ASN A 277 0.70 -8.85 -1.61
N THR A 278 -0.63 -8.81 -1.67
CA THR A 278 -1.52 -9.11 -0.53
C THR A 278 -1.25 -10.50 0.05
N ARG A 279 -0.98 -11.51 -0.79
CA ARG A 279 -0.63 -12.87 -0.35
C ARG A 279 0.63 -12.87 0.53
N HIS A 280 1.66 -12.11 0.14
CA HIS A 280 2.89 -11.98 0.94
C HIS A 280 2.62 -11.28 2.27
N TYR A 281 1.82 -10.22 2.26
CA TYR A 281 1.43 -9.49 3.47
C TYR A 281 0.67 -10.39 4.45
N GLU A 282 -0.30 -11.16 3.97
CA GLU A 282 -1.05 -12.11 4.78
C GLU A 282 -0.15 -13.20 5.38
N ALA A 283 0.79 -13.73 4.59
CA ALA A 283 1.76 -14.70 5.07
C ALA A 283 2.70 -14.11 6.15
N LEU A 284 3.18 -12.88 5.96
CA LEU A 284 3.98 -12.16 6.96
C LEU A 284 3.18 -11.92 8.25
N ARG A 285 1.91 -11.55 8.14
CA ARG A 285 1.03 -11.37 9.30
C ARG A 285 0.84 -12.68 10.07
N MET A 286 0.59 -13.78 9.36
CA MET A 286 0.48 -15.10 9.98
C MET A 286 1.78 -15.52 10.66
N ALA A 287 2.93 -15.22 10.04
CA ALA A 287 4.24 -15.47 10.63
C ALA A 287 4.46 -14.65 11.91
N ALA A 288 4.09 -13.36 11.91
CA ALA A 288 4.17 -12.48 13.06
C ALA A 288 3.31 -12.99 14.24
N GLU A 289 2.05 -13.36 13.95
CA GLU A 289 1.14 -13.94 14.96
C GLU A 289 1.73 -15.21 15.59
N ALA A 290 2.32 -16.09 14.78
CA ALA A 290 2.96 -17.31 15.26
C ALA A 290 4.22 -17.04 16.12
N LEU A 291 5.02 -16.00 15.77
CA LEU A 291 6.16 -15.57 16.60
C LEU A 291 5.71 -14.96 17.93
N ASP A 292 4.60 -14.22 17.94
CA ASP A 292 4.02 -13.71 19.19
C ASP A 292 3.51 -14.85 20.10
N ASP A 293 2.92 -15.91 19.51
CA ASP A 293 2.55 -17.13 20.25
C ASP A 293 3.80 -17.83 20.81
N THR A 294 4.85 -17.96 20.00
CA THR A 294 6.15 -18.50 20.42
C THR A 294 6.73 -17.72 21.61
N ARG A 295 6.71 -16.38 21.54
CA ARG A 295 7.18 -15.49 22.62
C ARG A 295 6.38 -15.71 23.90
N ARG A 296 5.05 -15.70 23.80
CA ARG A 296 4.17 -15.93 24.97
C ARG A 296 4.39 -17.31 25.58
N GLY A 297 4.66 -18.30 24.75
CA GLY A 297 5.01 -19.65 25.21
C GLY A 297 6.31 -19.68 26.02
N LEU A 298 7.35 -18.98 25.49
CA LEU A 298 8.64 -18.86 26.21
C LEU A 298 8.50 -18.10 27.55
N ASP A 299 7.74 -17.01 27.58
CA ASP A 299 7.54 -16.18 28.77
C ASP A 299 6.67 -16.88 29.82
N SER A 300 5.79 -17.77 29.39
CA SER A 300 4.87 -18.52 30.26
C SER A 300 5.41 -19.91 30.64
N ASP A 301 6.64 -20.22 30.24
CA ASP A 301 7.30 -21.51 30.49
C ASP A 301 6.46 -22.71 30.02
N LEU A 302 5.83 -22.56 28.84
CA LEU A 302 5.07 -23.63 28.21
C LEU A 302 5.98 -24.79 27.79
N PRO A 303 5.41 -26.00 27.65
CA PRO A 303 6.16 -27.13 27.10
C PRO A 303 6.81 -26.82 25.77
N THR A 304 8.06 -27.21 25.57
CA THR A 304 8.89 -26.87 24.39
C THR A 304 8.29 -27.37 23.08
N ASP A 305 7.52 -28.47 23.10
CA ASP A 305 6.81 -29.01 21.94
C ASP A 305 5.75 -28.03 21.39
N LEU A 306 5.04 -27.32 22.27
CA LEU A 306 4.07 -26.31 21.88
C LEU A 306 4.76 -25.07 21.26
N ILE A 307 5.85 -24.63 21.91
CA ILE A 307 6.67 -23.51 21.42
C ILE A 307 7.26 -23.83 20.03
N ALA A 308 7.78 -25.04 19.83
CA ALA A 308 8.31 -25.51 18.57
C ALA A 308 7.21 -25.60 17.48
N ALA A 309 5.98 -25.98 17.84
CA ALA A 309 4.85 -26.02 16.92
C ALA A 309 4.48 -24.62 16.40
N ASP A 310 4.44 -23.62 17.28
CA ASP A 310 4.16 -22.23 16.89
C ASP A 310 5.27 -21.67 15.99
N LEU A 311 6.53 -21.95 16.30
CA LEU A 311 7.66 -21.55 15.47
C LEU A 311 7.61 -22.19 14.07
N ARG A 312 7.22 -23.48 13.97
CA ARG A 312 7.01 -24.15 12.67
C ARG A 312 5.90 -23.47 11.87
N ARG A 313 4.80 -23.03 12.49
CA ARG A 313 3.75 -22.25 11.82
C ARG A 313 4.29 -20.97 11.17
N SER A 314 5.20 -20.27 11.85
CA SER A 314 5.85 -19.08 11.27
C SER A 314 6.73 -19.45 10.07
N LEU A 315 7.53 -20.50 10.17
CA LEU A 315 8.36 -21.01 9.07
C LEU A 315 7.53 -21.42 7.85
N ASP A 316 6.40 -22.10 8.08
CA ASP A 316 5.48 -22.53 7.04
C ASP A 316 4.84 -21.33 6.35
N ALA A 317 4.39 -20.33 7.12
CA ALA A 317 3.82 -19.11 6.56
C ALA A 317 4.82 -18.38 5.65
N LEU A 318 6.07 -18.19 6.10
CA LEU A 318 7.12 -17.58 5.28
C LEU A 318 7.48 -18.42 4.05
N GLY A 319 7.48 -19.76 4.19
CA GLY A 319 7.74 -20.70 3.09
C GLY A 319 6.72 -20.60 1.96
N THR A 320 5.48 -20.23 2.25
CA THR A 320 4.46 -20.01 1.21
C THR A 320 4.81 -18.85 0.28
N ILE A 321 5.57 -17.85 0.74
CA ILE A 321 5.94 -16.68 -0.07
C ILE A 321 6.90 -17.07 -1.19
N THR A 322 7.96 -17.82 -0.85
CA THR A 322 8.98 -18.28 -1.80
C THR A 322 8.58 -19.54 -2.56
N GLY A 323 7.52 -20.22 -2.12
CA GLY A 323 7.02 -21.44 -2.75
C GLY A 323 7.77 -22.70 -2.32
N GLU A 324 8.41 -22.68 -1.18
CA GLU A 324 9.03 -23.87 -0.59
C GLU A 324 7.98 -24.88 -0.11
N ILE A 325 6.75 -24.37 0.16
CA ILE A 325 5.55 -25.15 0.42
C ILE A 325 4.49 -24.70 -0.59
N THR A 326 4.35 -25.42 -1.69
CA THR A 326 3.34 -25.11 -2.72
C THR A 326 2.19 -26.10 -2.64
N THR A 327 0.96 -25.59 -2.50
CA THR A 327 -0.21 -26.31 -2.95
C THR A 327 -0.33 -26.17 -4.49
N SER A 328 -0.61 -27.26 -5.20
CA SER A 328 -0.76 -27.27 -6.67
C SER A 328 -1.78 -26.26 -7.21
N ASP A 329 -2.73 -25.86 -6.36
CA ASP A 329 -3.80 -24.91 -6.68
C ASP A 329 -3.30 -23.47 -6.87
N LEU A 330 -2.28 -23.07 -6.11
CA LEU A 330 -1.66 -21.74 -6.17
C LEU A 330 -0.94 -21.52 -7.52
N LEU A 331 -0.29 -22.56 -8.02
CA LEU A 331 0.37 -22.54 -9.33
C LEU A 331 -0.66 -22.41 -10.47
N GLY A 332 -1.81 -23.10 -10.36
CA GLY A 332 -2.90 -22.99 -11.31
C GLY A 332 -3.44 -21.57 -11.42
N GLU A 333 -3.58 -20.85 -10.31
CA GLU A 333 -4.12 -19.49 -10.28
C GLU A 333 -3.15 -18.46 -10.88
N ILE A 334 -1.85 -18.58 -10.57
CA ILE A 334 -0.82 -17.72 -11.15
C ILE A 334 -0.79 -17.88 -12.67
N PHE A 335 -0.73 -19.12 -13.17
CA PHE A 335 -0.69 -19.36 -14.61
C PHE A 335 -1.99 -19.05 -15.35
N SER A 336 -3.16 -19.07 -14.68
CA SER A 336 -4.43 -18.65 -15.29
C SER A 336 -4.49 -17.17 -15.60
N LYS A 337 -3.77 -16.34 -14.83
CA LYS A 337 -3.62 -14.89 -15.06
C LYS A 337 -2.62 -14.57 -16.18
N PHE A 338 -1.81 -15.56 -16.58
CA PHE A 338 -0.88 -15.47 -17.71
C PHE A 338 -1.51 -15.93 -19.03
N CYS A 339 -2.83 -15.90 -19.23
CA CYS A 339 -3.40 -16.12 -20.55
C CYS A 339 -2.86 -15.11 -21.55
N ILE A 340 -1.61 -15.33 -21.95
CA ILE A 340 -0.96 -14.72 -23.10
C ILE A 340 -1.50 -15.45 -24.33
N GLY A 341 -2.32 -14.79 -25.09
CA GLY A 341 -2.47 -15.05 -26.50
C GLY A 341 -3.42 -16.19 -26.86
N LYS A 342 -4.62 -15.83 -27.16
CA LYS A 342 -5.29 -16.23 -28.39
C LYS A 342 -5.71 -14.98 -29.13
#